data_c9ca3c0496177bb50f687ce84e4ee7f3
#
_entry.id   c9ca3c0496177bb50f687ce84e4ee7f3
#
_cell.length_a   1.000
_cell.length_b   1.000
_cell.length_c   1.000
_cell.angle_alpha   90.00
_cell.angle_beta   90.00
_cell.angle_gamma   90.00
#
_symmetry.space_group_name_H-M   'P 1'
#
loop_
_entity.id
_entity.type
_entity.pdbx_description
1 polymer ?
#
loop_
_entity_poly.entity_id
_entity_poly.type
_entity_poly.pdbx_seq_one_letter_code
_entity_poly.pdbx_strand_id
1 'polypeptide(L)'
;MKKLLLGAVAAVTFGAFGAAGVTQAADTVNLQLKWVTQAQFAGYYVAKEKGFYDDADLDVNIKPGGPDIAPPQVIAGGGADVIVDWMPSALASREKGVALVNIAQPFKTSGMMLTCRKETGITSPDDFKGKTLGVWFFGNEYPFLSWMSKLQIPTSGGAEGVSVLKQGFNVDPILQKQADCVSTMTYNEYWQIIDAGIPADELVVFKYEEQGVATLEDGLYVLEDNLKDAAFVDKMARFVSASMKGWDYAREHPEEAAEIVLENDATGAQTEKHQVRMMGEINKLTAGSDGKLDPADYKRTVSTLLGGGSDPVITKKPEGAWTHAVVDAIK
;
A
#
# COMPACT_ATOMS: atom_id res chain seq x y z
N MET A 1 37.25 52.71 -74.22
CA MET A 1 37.39 52.65 -72.76
C MET A 1 35.96 52.57 -72.19
N LYS A 2 35.47 51.38 -71.90
CA LYS A 2 34.14 51.14 -71.36
C LYS A 2 34.29 50.62 -69.95
N LYS A 3 33.77 51.36 -68.95
CA LYS A 3 33.71 50.93 -67.54
C LYS A 3 32.47 50.04 -67.38
N LEU A 4 32.70 48.77 -66.94
CA LEU A 4 31.64 47.95 -66.44
C LEU A 4 31.44 48.23 -64.93
N LEU A 5 30.19 48.51 -64.53
CA LEU A 5 29.76 48.52 -63.16
C LEU A 5 29.22 47.12 -62.81
N LEU A 6 29.81 46.45 -61.82
CA LEU A 6 29.23 45.28 -61.20
C LEU A 6 28.34 45.73 -60.03
N GLY A 7 27.09 45.41 -60.11
CA GLY A 7 26.14 45.52 -59.02
C GLY A 7 26.17 44.30 -58.13
N ALA A 8 26.48 44.45 -56.85
CA ALA A 8 26.41 43.39 -55.84
C ALA A 8 24.97 43.29 -55.32
N VAL A 9 24.31 42.12 -55.51
CA VAL A 9 23.03 41.79 -54.93
C VAL A 9 23.33 41.12 -53.60
N ALA A 10 22.98 41.78 -52.49
CA ALA A 10 23.04 41.19 -51.14
C ALA A 10 21.77 40.35 -50.88
N ALA A 11 21.93 39.04 -50.86
CA ALA A 11 20.86 38.13 -50.42
C ALA A 11 20.74 38.13 -48.89
N VAL A 12 19.69 38.68 -48.37
CA VAL A 12 19.34 38.60 -46.96
C VAL A 12 18.67 37.24 -46.72
N THR A 13 19.41 36.28 -46.14
CA THR A 13 18.84 35.03 -45.63
C THR A 13 18.17 35.27 -44.29
N PHE A 14 16.87 35.26 -44.25
CA PHE A 14 16.09 35.14 -43.00
C PHE A 14 16.30 33.75 -42.42
N GLY A 15 17.16 33.65 -41.41
CA GLY A 15 17.28 32.42 -40.57
C GLY A 15 16.02 32.27 -39.71
N ALA A 16 15.22 31.25 -40.01
CA ALA A 16 14.15 30.84 -39.12
C ALA A 16 14.79 30.26 -37.86
N PHE A 17 14.84 31.03 -36.78
CA PHE A 17 15.08 30.48 -35.43
C PHE A 17 13.88 29.64 -35.08
N GLY A 18 14.01 28.31 -35.28
CA GLY A 18 13.13 27.32 -34.66
C GLY A 18 13.27 27.46 -33.14
N ALA A 19 12.19 27.88 -32.49
CA ALA A 19 12.09 27.77 -31.03
C ALA A 19 12.22 26.26 -30.69
N ALA A 20 13.42 25.83 -30.29
CA ALA A 20 13.57 24.55 -29.61
C ALA A 20 12.74 24.65 -28.33
N GLY A 21 11.59 24.01 -28.31
CA GLY A 21 10.80 23.84 -27.10
C GLY A 21 11.70 23.24 -26.05
N VAL A 22 11.88 23.93 -24.94
CA VAL A 22 12.54 23.36 -23.75
C VAL A 22 11.61 22.21 -23.32
N THR A 23 11.97 20.97 -23.62
CA THR A 23 11.31 19.81 -23.00
C THR A 23 11.62 19.90 -21.53
N GLN A 24 10.61 20.26 -20.73
CA GLN A 24 10.73 20.20 -19.27
C GLN A 24 10.98 18.74 -18.90
N ALA A 25 12.00 18.49 -18.07
CA ALA A 25 12.24 17.15 -17.57
C ALA A 25 11.02 16.69 -16.71
N ALA A 26 10.65 15.42 -16.84
CA ALA A 26 9.58 14.84 -16.04
C ALA A 26 9.87 15.00 -14.53
N ASP A 27 8.84 15.26 -13.76
CA ASP A 27 8.96 15.34 -12.30
C ASP A 27 9.22 13.95 -11.71
N THR A 28 10.30 13.81 -10.94
CA THR A 28 10.58 12.54 -10.27
C THR A 28 9.68 12.33 -9.05
N VAL A 29 9.13 11.11 -8.91
CA VAL A 29 8.37 10.65 -7.75
C VAL A 29 8.97 9.35 -7.23
N ASN A 30 9.41 9.34 -5.97
CA ASN A 30 9.86 8.13 -5.28
C ASN A 30 8.71 7.56 -4.46
N LEU A 31 8.16 6.43 -4.91
CA LEU A 31 7.12 5.67 -4.22
C LEU A 31 7.74 4.53 -3.41
N GLN A 32 7.55 4.52 -2.09
CA GLN A 32 7.90 3.37 -1.24
C GLN A 32 6.67 2.51 -1.01
N LEU A 33 6.72 1.26 -1.45
CA LEU A 33 5.67 0.27 -1.17
C LEU A 33 5.78 -0.25 0.27
N LYS A 34 4.66 -0.76 0.78
CA LYS A 34 4.59 -1.34 2.11
C LYS A 34 5.19 -2.74 2.19
N TRP A 35 5.07 -3.53 1.14
CA TRP A 35 5.44 -4.94 1.11
C TRP A 35 6.27 -5.27 -0.13
N VAL A 36 6.71 -6.54 -0.25
CA VAL A 36 7.42 -7.04 -1.43
C VAL A 36 6.58 -6.88 -2.70
N THR A 37 7.23 -6.90 -3.86
CA THR A 37 6.55 -6.84 -5.16
C THR A 37 5.58 -7.99 -5.30
N GLN A 38 4.30 -7.66 -5.44
CA GLN A 38 3.20 -8.62 -5.65
C GLN A 38 1.96 -7.89 -6.16
N ALA A 39 0.94 -8.61 -6.63
CA ALA A 39 -0.27 -8.05 -7.24
C ALA A 39 -1.06 -7.10 -6.32
N GLN A 40 -0.79 -7.10 -5.01
CA GLN A 40 -1.26 -6.08 -4.06
C GLN A 40 -0.93 -4.64 -4.51
N PHE A 41 0.12 -4.46 -5.33
CA PHE A 41 0.56 -3.15 -5.81
C PHE A 41 0.44 -3.01 -7.33
N ALA A 42 -0.32 -3.90 -7.97
CA ALA A 42 -0.42 -4.00 -9.43
C ALA A 42 -0.75 -2.67 -10.09
N GLY A 43 -1.65 -1.86 -9.52
CA GLY A 43 -2.04 -0.57 -10.11
C GLY A 43 -0.87 0.37 -10.34
N TYR A 44 0.14 0.37 -9.47
CA TYR A 44 1.32 1.23 -9.62
C TYR A 44 2.28 0.70 -10.70
N TYR A 45 2.50 -0.61 -10.75
CA TYR A 45 3.32 -1.24 -11.78
C TYR A 45 2.68 -1.12 -13.17
N VAL A 46 1.38 -1.35 -13.25
CA VAL A 46 0.59 -1.16 -14.48
C VAL A 46 0.64 0.29 -14.94
N ALA A 47 0.49 1.27 -14.03
CA ALA A 47 0.56 2.68 -14.39
C ALA A 47 1.94 3.04 -14.99
N LYS A 48 3.01 2.42 -14.49
CA LYS A 48 4.35 2.60 -15.04
C LYS A 48 4.51 1.93 -16.40
N GLU A 49 4.17 0.66 -16.51
CA GLU A 49 4.35 -0.14 -17.73
C GLU A 49 3.49 0.36 -18.89
N LYS A 50 2.26 0.82 -18.60
CA LYS A 50 1.35 1.37 -19.61
C LYS A 50 1.64 2.83 -19.97
N GLY A 51 2.68 3.44 -19.40
CA GLY A 51 3.07 4.81 -19.68
C GLY A 51 2.14 5.87 -19.06
N PHE A 52 1.23 5.52 -18.13
CA PHE A 52 0.31 6.50 -17.54
C PHE A 52 1.03 7.56 -16.69
N TYR A 53 2.20 7.21 -16.14
CA TYR A 53 3.06 8.18 -15.47
C TYR A 53 3.77 9.09 -16.47
N ASP A 54 4.27 8.52 -17.57
CA ASP A 54 4.94 9.30 -18.64
C ASP A 54 3.96 10.30 -19.28
N ASP A 55 2.71 9.89 -19.54
CA ASP A 55 1.62 10.75 -20.04
C ASP A 55 1.26 11.88 -19.05
N ALA A 56 1.63 11.72 -17.79
CA ALA A 56 1.45 12.72 -16.74
C ALA A 56 2.72 13.54 -16.45
N ASP A 57 3.76 13.47 -17.31
CA ASP A 57 5.08 14.10 -17.11
C ASP A 57 5.73 13.70 -15.77
N LEU A 58 5.67 12.42 -15.42
CA LEU A 58 6.25 11.86 -14.18
C LEU A 58 7.24 10.73 -14.47
N ASP A 59 8.40 10.76 -13.79
CA ASP A 59 9.33 9.64 -13.68
C ASP A 59 9.16 8.99 -12.29
N VAL A 60 8.47 7.83 -12.24
CA VAL A 60 8.12 7.18 -10.97
C VAL A 60 9.07 6.04 -10.67
N ASN A 61 9.80 6.16 -9.55
CA ASN A 61 10.65 5.13 -8.97
C ASN A 61 9.87 4.34 -7.92
N ILE A 62 9.48 3.09 -8.24
CA ILE A 62 8.77 2.21 -7.32
C ILE A 62 9.80 1.41 -6.52
N LYS A 63 9.81 1.59 -5.20
CA LYS A 63 10.70 0.89 -4.26
C LYS A 63 9.92 -0.18 -3.51
N PRO A 64 10.26 -1.48 -3.68
CA PRO A 64 9.63 -2.53 -2.90
C PRO A 64 9.83 -2.33 -1.39
N GLY A 65 8.85 -2.78 -0.61
CA GLY A 65 8.93 -2.89 0.83
C GLY A 65 9.29 -4.30 1.29
N GLY A 66 8.85 -4.66 2.49
CA GLY A 66 9.08 -5.99 3.06
C GLY A 66 8.79 -6.06 4.56
N PRO A 67 8.95 -7.26 5.15
CA PRO A 67 8.60 -7.50 6.55
C PRO A 67 9.47 -6.74 7.57
N ASP A 68 10.59 -6.17 7.13
CA ASP A 68 11.54 -5.43 7.98
C ASP A 68 11.66 -3.95 7.55
N ILE A 69 10.77 -3.46 6.68
CA ILE A 69 10.74 -2.08 6.20
C ILE A 69 9.51 -1.36 6.78
N ALA A 70 9.74 -0.23 7.44
CA ALA A 70 8.69 0.65 7.91
C ALA A 70 8.59 1.88 6.98
N PRO A 71 7.62 1.96 6.06
CA PRO A 71 7.49 3.09 5.13
C PRO A 71 7.46 4.46 5.80
N PRO A 72 6.80 4.65 6.97
CA PRO A 72 6.86 5.91 7.71
C PRO A 72 8.28 6.39 8.05
N GLN A 73 9.20 5.46 8.34
CA GLN A 73 10.60 5.81 8.63
C GLN A 73 11.35 6.17 7.34
N VAL A 74 11.04 5.51 6.23
CA VAL A 74 11.65 5.80 4.93
C VAL A 74 11.32 7.22 4.49
N ILE A 75 10.05 7.62 4.53
CA ILE A 75 9.64 8.98 4.14
C ILE A 75 10.14 10.04 5.13
N ALA A 76 10.13 9.76 6.43
CA ALA A 76 10.67 10.67 7.45
C ALA A 76 12.18 10.92 7.26
N GLY A 77 12.90 9.92 6.75
CA GLY A 77 14.33 10.02 6.40
C GLY A 77 14.60 10.62 5.01
N GLY A 78 13.57 11.08 4.28
CA GLY A 78 13.71 11.65 2.93
C GLY A 78 13.94 10.61 1.83
N GLY A 79 13.70 9.33 2.11
CA GLY A 79 13.89 8.22 1.15
C GLY A 79 12.75 8.05 0.14
N ALA A 80 11.62 8.73 0.33
CA ALA A 80 10.45 8.68 -0.54
C ALA A 80 9.70 10.01 -0.54
N ASP A 81 8.98 10.30 -1.64
CA ASP A 81 8.05 11.43 -1.75
C ASP A 81 6.65 11.03 -1.27
N VAL A 82 6.27 9.78 -1.54
CA VAL A 82 4.97 9.18 -1.19
C VAL A 82 5.20 7.73 -0.77
N ILE A 83 4.39 7.25 0.16
CA ILE A 83 4.43 5.85 0.61
C ILE A 83 3.06 5.19 0.50
N VAL A 84 3.06 3.88 0.26
CA VAL A 84 1.90 3.03 0.56
C VAL A 84 2.04 2.55 1.99
N ASP A 85 1.02 2.77 2.80
CA ASP A 85 1.00 2.26 4.18
C ASP A 85 -0.43 1.94 4.64
N TRP A 86 -0.54 1.13 5.68
CA TRP A 86 -1.81 0.91 6.37
C TRP A 86 -2.13 2.06 7.30
N MET A 87 -3.40 2.45 7.35
CA MET A 87 -3.81 3.59 8.17
C MET A 87 -3.44 3.44 9.66
N PRO A 88 -3.53 2.27 10.31
CA PRO A 88 -3.06 2.09 11.68
C PRO A 88 -1.59 2.49 11.88
N SER A 89 -0.72 2.05 10.97
CA SER A 89 0.70 2.39 10.99
C SER A 89 0.94 3.89 10.79
N ALA A 90 0.24 4.48 9.81
CA ALA A 90 0.35 5.91 9.52
C ALA A 90 -0.11 6.78 10.70
N LEU A 91 -1.24 6.44 11.35
CA LEU A 91 -1.77 7.19 12.48
C LEU A 91 -0.90 7.03 13.74
N ALA A 92 -0.41 5.81 14.00
CA ALA A 92 0.53 5.58 15.11
C ALA A 92 1.85 6.35 14.91
N SER A 93 2.34 6.41 13.67
CA SER A 93 3.54 7.18 13.31
C SER A 93 3.29 8.68 13.43
N ARG A 94 2.10 9.17 13.03
CA ARG A 94 1.69 10.57 13.19
C ARG A 94 1.65 10.98 14.66
N GLU A 95 1.12 10.13 15.55
CA GLU A 95 1.12 10.41 17.00
C GLU A 95 2.54 10.50 17.57
N LYS A 96 3.50 9.77 16.98
CA LYS A 96 4.92 9.79 17.35
C LYS A 96 5.72 10.89 16.65
N GLY A 97 5.08 11.79 15.90
CA GLY A 97 5.70 12.98 15.32
C GLY A 97 6.05 12.91 13.83
N VAL A 98 5.79 11.78 13.14
CA VAL A 98 5.88 11.69 11.68
C VAL A 98 4.55 12.13 11.08
N ALA A 99 4.41 13.39 10.71
CA ALA A 99 3.16 14.02 10.30
C ALA A 99 2.65 13.52 8.93
N LEU A 100 2.27 12.25 8.86
CA LEU A 100 1.72 11.61 7.66
C LEU A 100 0.28 12.07 7.41
N VAL A 101 -0.04 12.31 6.14
CA VAL A 101 -1.38 12.67 5.66
C VAL A 101 -1.79 11.73 4.55
N ASN A 102 -2.93 11.05 4.68
CA ASN A 102 -3.53 10.28 3.60
C ASN A 102 -4.01 11.24 2.49
N ILE A 103 -3.54 11.00 1.28
CA ILE A 103 -3.89 11.81 0.09
C ILE A 103 -4.73 11.04 -0.93
N ALA A 104 -4.75 9.70 -0.84
CA ALA A 104 -5.62 8.83 -1.63
C ALA A 104 -5.77 7.46 -0.96
N GLN A 105 -6.90 6.79 -1.21
CA GLN A 105 -7.26 5.51 -0.59
C GLN A 105 -7.79 4.53 -1.65
N PRO A 106 -6.91 3.82 -2.39
CA PRO A 106 -7.32 2.84 -3.39
C PRO A 106 -8.09 1.66 -2.79
N PHE A 107 -7.67 1.16 -1.62
CA PHE A 107 -8.32 0.04 -0.93
C PHE A 107 -9.50 0.53 -0.08
N LYS A 108 -10.67 -0.06 -0.29
CA LYS A 108 -11.93 0.32 0.39
C LYS A 108 -12.25 -0.56 1.58
N THR A 109 -11.71 -1.79 1.63
CA THR A 109 -11.95 -2.77 2.68
C THR A 109 -10.65 -3.48 3.06
N SER A 110 -10.64 -4.16 4.22
CA SER A 110 -9.49 -4.94 4.69
C SER A 110 -9.55 -6.39 4.20
N GLY A 111 -8.42 -6.90 3.73
CA GLY A 111 -8.22 -8.32 3.45
C GLY A 111 -7.60 -9.09 4.62
N MET A 112 -7.37 -8.43 5.76
CA MET A 112 -6.63 -9.04 6.88
C MET A 112 -7.45 -10.11 7.59
N MET A 113 -6.78 -11.23 7.87
CA MET A 113 -7.32 -12.39 8.57
C MET A 113 -6.31 -12.94 9.58
N LEU A 114 -6.81 -13.68 10.56
CA LEU A 114 -6.02 -14.62 11.35
C LEU A 114 -6.47 -16.03 10.96
N THR A 115 -5.54 -16.84 10.45
CA THR A 115 -5.82 -18.21 10.00
C THR A 115 -5.17 -19.20 10.96
N CYS A 116 -5.97 -20.11 11.50
CA CYS A 116 -5.58 -21.10 12.51
C CYS A 116 -5.74 -22.51 11.94
N ARG A 117 -4.92 -23.46 12.42
CA ARG A 117 -5.15 -24.89 12.14
C ARG A 117 -6.29 -25.39 13.03
N LYS A 118 -7.24 -26.11 12.44
CA LYS A 118 -8.40 -26.66 13.17
C LYS A 118 -8.00 -27.63 14.28
N GLU A 119 -6.89 -28.36 14.10
CA GLU A 119 -6.33 -29.29 15.11
C GLU A 119 -5.90 -28.59 16.41
N THR A 120 -5.71 -27.26 16.44
CA THR A 120 -5.37 -26.50 17.65
C THR A 120 -6.53 -26.35 18.62
N GLY A 121 -7.74 -26.73 18.19
CA GLY A 121 -8.97 -26.61 18.97
C GLY A 121 -9.52 -25.19 19.04
N ILE A 122 -8.94 -24.23 18.32
CA ILE A 122 -9.44 -22.86 18.24
C ILE A 122 -10.68 -22.85 17.36
N THR A 123 -11.80 -22.37 17.91
CA THR A 123 -13.10 -22.23 17.21
C THR A 123 -13.67 -20.82 17.33
N SER A 124 -13.20 -20.07 18.31
CA SER A 124 -13.60 -18.70 18.59
C SER A 124 -12.40 -17.87 19.09
N PRO A 125 -12.48 -16.54 19.09
CA PRO A 125 -11.41 -15.69 19.65
C PRO A 125 -11.13 -15.93 21.14
N ASP A 126 -12.10 -16.43 21.90
CA ASP A 126 -11.91 -16.77 23.32
C ASP A 126 -10.90 -17.91 23.53
N ASP A 127 -10.69 -18.75 22.50
CA ASP A 127 -9.77 -19.87 22.52
C ASP A 127 -8.30 -19.47 22.26
N PHE A 128 -8.01 -18.19 22.04
CA PHE A 128 -6.64 -17.69 21.78
C PHE A 128 -5.73 -17.75 23.00
N LYS A 129 -6.29 -17.74 24.20
CA LYS A 129 -5.52 -17.78 25.44
C LYS A 129 -4.59 -18.99 25.50
N GLY A 130 -3.34 -18.75 25.86
CA GLY A 130 -2.29 -19.76 25.91
C GLY A 130 -1.74 -20.22 24.56
N LYS A 131 -2.21 -19.64 23.44
CA LYS A 131 -1.80 -19.99 22.07
C LYS A 131 -0.66 -19.12 21.58
N THR A 132 0.01 -19.60 20.52
CA THR A 132 1.05 -18.85 19.80
C THR A 132 0.48 -18.33 18.48
N LEU A 133 0.51 -17.03 18.29
CA LEU A 133 -0.04 -16.36 17.10
C LEU A 133 1.09 -15.68 16.32
N GLY A 134 1.20 -16.00 15.03
CA GLY A 134 2.12 -15.35 14.11
C GLY A 134 1.59 -13.97 13.72
N VAL A 135 2.40 -12.94 13.89
CA VAL A 135 2.03 -11.54 13.66
C VAL A 135 3.16 -10.83 12.91
N TRP A 136 2.82 -10.06 11.89
CA TRP A 136 3.76 -9.15 11.24
C TRP A 136 4.05 -7.95 12.14
N PHE A 137 5.24 -7.36 11.96
CA PHE A 137 5.68 -6.18 12.69
C PHE A 137 5.91 -4.99 11.75
N PHE A 138 6.57 -3.95 12.23
CA PHE A 138 6.86 -2.70 11.49
C PHE A 138 5.61 -1.95 11.02
N GLY A 139 4.60 -1.91 11.91
CA GLY A 139 3.33 -1.23 11.69
C GLY A 139 2.20 -2.13 11.20
N ASN A 140 2.48 -3.40 10.89
CA ASN A 140 1.45 -4.36 10.49
C ASN A 140 0.78 -5.04 11.69
N GLU A 141 1.36 -4.94 12.89
CA GLU A 141 0.84 -5.51 14.14
C GLU A 141 -0.37 -4.77 14.71
N TYR A 142 -0.58 -3.53 14.35
CA TYR A 142 -1.54 -2.66 15.02
C TYR A 142 -3.00 -3.15 14.94
N PRO A 143 -3.54 -3.66 13.83
CA PRO A 143 -4.89 -4.24 13.81
C PRO A 143 -5.02 -5.42 14.76
N PHE A 144 -3.99 -6.30 14.83
CA PHE A 144 -3.94 -7.43 15.75
C PHE A 144 -3.92 -6.95 17.21
N LEU A 145 -3.06 -5.99 17.55
CA LEU A 145 -2.98 -5.43 18.90
C LEU A 145 -4.31 -4.80 19.33
N SER A 146 -4.97 -4.05 18.44
CA SER A 146 -6.32 -3.50 18.71
C SER A 146 -7.34 -4.59 18.98
N TRP A 147 -7.25 -5.72 18.25
CA TRP A 147 -8.17 -6.84 18.46
C TRP A 147 -7.92 -7.54 19.79
N MET A 148 -6.67 -7.87 20.11
CA MET A 148 -6.32 -8.48 21.41
C MET A 148 -6.70 -7.59 22.58
N SER A 149 -6.49 -6.29 22.46
CA SER A 149 -6.89 -5.33 23.48
C SER A 149 -8.42 -5.26 23.66
N LYS A 150 -9.19 -5.28 22.56
CA LYS A 150 -10.66 -5.37 22.61
C LYS A 150 -11.14 -6.65 23.29
N LEU A 151 -10.46 -7.78 23.11
CA LEU A 151 -10.74 -9.06 23.75
C LEU A 151 -10.22 -9.12 25.20
N GLN A 152 -9.43 -8.14 25.63
CA GLN A 152 -8.73 -8.13 26.91
C GLN A 152 -7.77 -9.32 27.07
N ILE A 153 -7.13 -9.75 25.98
CA ILE A 153 -6.14 -10.83 25.93
C ILE A 153 -4.74 -10.20 25.89
N PRO A 154 -3.91 -10.39 26.92
CA PRO A 154 -2.53 -9.90 26.91
C PRO A 154 -1.68 -10.53 25.79
N THR A 155 -0.81 -9.73 25.17
CA THR A 155 0.12 -10.21 24.12
C THR A 155 1.52 -10.53 24.65
N SER A 156 1.67 -10.62 25.96
CA SER A 156 2.92 -10.95 26.65
C SER A 156 3.12 -12.44 26.95
N GLY A 157 2.24 -13.29 26.43
CA GLY A 157 2.24 -14.73 26.70
C GLY A 157 1.58 -15.13 28.01
N GLY A 158 1.77 -16.40 28.40
CA GLY A 158 1.15 -16.99 29.61
C GLY A 158 -0.22 -17.60 29.33
N ALA A 159 -0.80 -18.23 30.37
CA ALA A 159 -2.05 -18.99 30.22
C ALA A 159 -3.26 -18.12 29.87
N GLU A 160 -3.26 -16.87 30.30
CA GLU A 160 -4.36 -15.91 30.05
C GLU A 160 -4.09 -15.00 28.83
N GLY A 161 -2.90 -15.06 28.24
CA GLY A 161 -2.50 -14.23 27.11
C GLY A 161 -2.15 -15.07 25.89
N VAL A 162 -1.70 -14.39 24.84
CA VAL A 162 -1.15 -15.02 23.63
C VAL A 162 0.35 -14.79 23.54
N SER A 163 1.07 -15.79 23.08
CA SER A 163 2.48 -15.65 22.69
C SER A 163 2.54 -15.15 21.27
N VAL A 164 3.19 -14.01 21.05
CA VAL A 164 3.32 -13.42 19.71
C VAL A 164 4.63 -13.89 19.07
N LEU A 165 4.51 -14.57 17.94
CA LEU A 165 5.64 -14.98 17.10
C LEU A 165 5.81 -13.99 15.95
N LYS A 166 7.01 -13.41 15.79
CA LYS A 166 7.30 -12.53 14.66
C LYS A 166 7.24 -13.34 13.37
N GLN A 167 6.27 -13.01 12.49
CA GLN A 167 6.07 -13.64 11.20
C GLN A 167 6.84 -12.89 10.11
N GLY A 168 7.48 -13.65 9.21
CA GLY A 168 8.07 -13.14 7.97
C GLY A 168 7.03 -13.01 6.84
N PHE A 169 7.50 -13.07 5.59
CA PHE A 169 6.64 -12.96 4.40
C PHE A 169 6.03 -14.30 3.94
N ASN A 170 6.39 -15.41 4.59
CA ASN A 170 5.92 -16.77 4.27
C ASN A 170 5.02 -17.33 5.39
N VAL A 171 4.48 -18.53 5.14
CA VAL A 171 3.57 -19.22 6.05
C VAL A 171 4.22 -20.38 6.82
N ASP A 172 5.55 -20.47 6.81
CA ASP A 172 6.30 -21.53 7.50
C ASP A 172 5.88 -21.74 8.96
N PRO A 173 5.60 -20.68 9.76
CA PRO A 173 5.23 -20.87 11.16
C PRO A 173 3.99 -21.75 11.36
N ILE A 174 2.97 -21.66 10.50
CA ILE A 174 1.79 -22.51 10.60
C ILE A 174 2.05 -23.91 10.01
N LEU A 175 2.83 -24.00 8.93
CA LEU A 175 3.17 -25.28 8.29
C LEU A 175 4.01 -26.16 9.22
N GLN A 176 4.97 -25.55 9.93
CA GLN A 176 5.88 -26.22 10.87
C GLN A 176 5.32 -26.31 12.28
N LYS A 177 4.06 -25.90 12.51
CA LYS A 177 3.39 -25.91 13.82
C LYS A 177 4.13 -25.11 14.91
N GLN A 178 4.85 -24.05 14.49
CA GLN A 178 5.49 -23.10 15.41
C GLN A 178 4.49 -22.06 15.93
N ALA A 179 3.40 -21.85 15.20
CA ALA A 179 2.27 -21.03 15.60
C ALA A 179 0.96 -21.79 15.40
N ASP A 180 0.01 -21.57 16.30
CA ASP A 180 -1.34 -22.12 16.22
C ASP A 180 -2.16 -21.41 15.14
N CYS A 181 -1.94 -20.10 14.99
CA CYS A 181 -2.49 -19.24 13.96
C CYS A 181 -1.40 -18.34 13.38
N VAL A 182 -1.63 -17.84 12.17
CA VAL A 182 -0.78 -16.82 11.53
C VAL A 182 -1.63 -15.72 10.92
N SER A 183 -1.08 -14.51 10.86
CA SER A 183 -1.64 -13.43 10.07
C SER A 183 -1.62 -13.80 8.60
N THR A 184 -2.74 -13.59 7.92
CA THR A 184 -2.90 -13.86 6.48
C THR A 184 -3.73 -12.76 5.84
N MET A 185 -3.58 -12.63 4.52
CA MET A 185 -4.45 -11.79 3.72
C MET A 185 -5.36 -12.68 2.86
N THR A 186 -6.57 -12.20 2.60
CA THR A 186 -7.52 -12.88 1.68
C THR A 186 -6.91 -13.15 0.31
N TYR A 187 -5.93 -12.35 -0.09
CA TYR A 187 -5.31 -12.39 -1.41
C TYR A 187 -3.96 -13.09 -1.44
N ASN A 188 -3.28 -13.35 -0.30
CA ASN A 188 -1.89 -13.86 -0.31
C ASN A 188 -1.72 -15.11 0.57
N GLU A 189 -1.36 -14.98 1.84
CA GLU A 189 -0.87 -16.07 2.69
C GLU A 189 -1.90 -17.18 2.90
N TYR A 190 -3.19 -16.86 2.93
CA TYR A 190 -4.24 -17.87 2.98
C TYR A 190 -4.10 -18.89 1.84
N TRP A 191 -3.84 -18.42 0.63
CA TRP A 191 -3.66 -19.28 -0.52
C TRP A 191 -2.32 -19.99 -0.54
N GLN A 192 -1.27 -19.40 0.05
CA GLN A 192 0.00 -20.11 0.25
C GLN A 192 -0.18 -21.32 1.18
N ILE A 193 -1.00 -21.20 2.25
CA ILE A 193 -1.34 -22.31 3.14
C ILE A 193 -2.08 -23.41 2.36
N ILE A 194 -3.07 -23.05 1.56
CA ILE A 194 -3.83 -23.99 0.72
C ILE A 194 -2.92 -24.69 -0.30
N ASP A 195 -2.09 -23.94 -1.01
CA ASP A 195 -1.17 -24.48 -2.02
C ASP A 195 -0.06 -25.33 -1.38
N ALA A 196 0.28 -25.12 -0.09
CA ALA A 196 1.17 -25.99 0.69
C ALA A 196 0.52 -27.30 1.16
N GLY A 197 -0.77 -27.53 0.85
CA GLY A 197 -1.46 -28.78 1.08
C GLY A 197 -2.32 -28.86 2.35
N ILE A 198 -2.57 -27.75 3.02
CA ILE A 198 -3.56 -27.69 4.11
C ILE A 198 -4.91 -27.26 3.52
N PRO A 199 -5.90 -28.14 3.40
CA PRO A 199 -7.18 -27.82 2.79
C PRO A 199 -7.99 -26.84 3.65
N ALA A 200 -8.92 -26.10 3.01
CA ALA A 200 -9.70 -25.05 3.68
C ALA A 200 -10.56 -25.59 4.85
N ASP A 201 -11.01 -26.83 4.79
CA ASP A 201 -11.79 -27.48 5.85
C ASP A 201 -10.95 -27.90 7.08
N GLU A 202 -9.62 -27.82 7.00
CA GLU A 202 -8.70 -27.97 8.14
C GLU A 202 -8.29 -26.62 8.74
N LEU A 203 -8.81 -25.52 8.24
CA LEU A 203 -8.52 -24.17 8.71
C LEU A 203 -9.74 -23.54 9.43
N VAL A 204 -9.45 -22.69 10.41
CA VAL A 204 -10.40 -21.75 11.01
C VAL A 204 -9.89 -20.36 10.69
N VAL A 205 -10.73 -19.53 10.07
CA VAL A 205 -10.35 -18.20 9.59
C VAL A 205 -11.18 -17.13 10.29
N PHE A 206 -10.50 -16.16 10.87
CA PHE A 206 -11.13 -14.99 11.47
C PHE A 206 -10.79 -13.76 10.63
N LYS A 207 -11.78 -13.25 9.89
CA LYS A 207 -11.63 -12.00 9.12
C LYS A 207 -11.81 -10.81 10.06
N TYR A 208 -10.89 -9.87 10.02
CA TYR A 208 -10.92 -8.68 10.87
C TYR A 208 -12.18 -7.82 10.63
N GLU A 209 -12.68 -7.79 9.39
CA GLU A 209 -13.96 -7.16 9.06
C GLU A 209 -15.13 -7.74 9.88
N GLU A 210 -15.18 -9.07 10.02
CA GLU A 210 -16.24 -9.78 10.74
C GLU A 210 -16.07 -9.67 12.28
N GLN A 211 -14.86 -9.40 12.75
CA GLN A 211 -14.55 -9.23 14.17
C GLN A 211 -14.79 -7.79 14.67
N GLY A 212 -15.18 -6.88 13.77
CA GLY A 212 -15.41 -5.46 14.09
C GLY A 212 -14.14 -4.74 14.52
N VAL A 213 -12.99 -5.13 13.94
CA VAL A 213 -11.67 -4.50 14.12
C VAL A 213 -11.01 -4.19 12.79
N ALA A 214 -11.81 -4.11 11.74
CA ALA A 214 -11.35 -3.72 10.42
C ALA A 214 -10.76 -2.31 10.41
N THR A 215 -9.64 -2.16 9.72
CA THR A 215 -8.93 -0.91 9.51
C THR A 215 -8.59 -0.74 8.04
N LEU A 216 -8.41 0.50 7.59
CA LEU A 216 -8.04 0.76 6.21
C LEU A 216 -6.59 0.33 5.91
N GLU A 217 -6.42 -0.36 4.78
CA GLU A 217 -5.15 -0.80 4.23
C GLU A 217 -4.69 0.14 3.10
N ASP A 218 -3.49 -0.03 2.65
CA ASP A 218 -2.85 0.47 1.42
C ASP A 218 -3.35 1.83 0.89
N GLY A 219 -3.33 2.82 1.77
CA GLY A 219 -3.49 4.21 1.40
C GLY A 219 -2.17 4.84 0.95
N LEU A 220 -2.26 5.95 0.23
CA LEU A 220 -1.12 6.80 -0.15
C LEU A 220 -0.94 7.92 0.87
N TYR A 221 0.28 8.05 1.39
CA TYR A 221 0.61 9.02 2.42
C TYR A 221 1.83 9.86 2.04
N VAL A 222 1.75 11.15 2.39
CA VAL A 222 2.85 12.11 2.24
C VAL A 222 3.10 12.83 3.57
N LEU A 223 4.21 13.56 3.68
CA LEU A 223 4.45 14.45 4.83
C LEU A 223 3.58 15.70 4.72
N GLU A 224 2.98 16.12 5.82
CA GLU A 224 2.08 17.28 5.90
C GLU A 224 2.74 18.59 5.41
N ASP A 225 4.02 18.78 5.70
CA ASP A 225 4.74 19.98 5.29
C ASP A 225 4.85 20.12 3.77
N ASN A 226 4.94 19.01 3.04
CA ASN A 226 5.01 19.01 1.58
C ASN A 226 3.69 19.50 0.95
N LEU A 227 2.56 19.35 1.62
CA LEU A 227 1.25 19.80 1.12
C LEU A 227 1.08 21.32 1.16
N LYS A 228 2.02 22.05 1.77
CA LYS A 228 2.08 23.53 1.75
C LYS A 228 2.62 24.06 0.42
N ASP A 229 3.31 23.23 -0.35
CA ASP A 229 3.80 23.54 -1.69
C ASP A 229 2.78 23.16 -2.77
N ALA A 230 2.26 24.17 -3.47
CA ALA A 230 1.29 23.94 -4.53
C ALA A 230 1.86 23.11 -5.70
N ALA A 231 3.16 23.20 -5.99
CA ALA A 231 3.81 22.38 -7.02
C ALA A 231 3.86 20.91 -6.60
N PHE A 232 4.11 20.64 -5.32
CA PHE A 232 4.05 19.28 -4.78
C PHE A 232 2.63 18.70 -4.83
N VAL A 233 1.61 19.49 -4.51
CA VAL A 233 0.20 19.07 -4.60
C VAL A 233 -0.18 18.74 -6.04
N ASP A 234 0.21 19.58 -7.03
CA ASP A 234 -0.02 19.28 -8.45
C ASP A 234 0.70 17.99 -8.89
N LYS A 235 1.98 17.81 -8.50
CA LYS A 235 2.74 16.59 -8.76
C LYS A 235 2.03 15.35 -8.20
N MET A 236 1.54 15.41 -6.96
CA MET A 236 0.81 14.31 -6.34
C MET A 236 -0.57 14.08 -6.98
N ALA A 237 -1.25 15.12 -7.44
CA ALA A 237 -2.52 14.98 -8.17
C ALA A 237 -2.32 14.19 -9.48
N ARG A 238 -1.29 14.55 -10.26
CA ARG A 238 -0.91 13.81 -11.48
C ARG A 238 -0.54 12.35 -11.17
N PHE A 239 0.26 12.13 -10.11
CA PHE A 239 0.65 10.79 -9.66
C PHE A 239 -0.55 9.94 -9.23
N VAL A 240 -1.46 10.48 -8.41
CA VAL A 240 -2.67 9.76 -7.97
C VAL A 240 -3.57 9.46 -9.16
N SER A 241 -3.79 10.42 -10.06
CA SER A 241 -4.60 10.22 -11.27
C SER A 241 -4.06 9.09 -12.14
N ALA A 242 -2.77 9.09 -12.43
CA ALA A 242 -2.11 8.04 -13.22
C ALA A 242 -2.14 6.68 -12.49
N SER A 243 -1.91 6.66 -11.18
CA SER A 243 -2.01 5.45 -10.35
C SER A 243 -3.42 4.86 -10.39
N MET A 244 -4.47 5.69 -10.29
CA MET A 244 -5.85 5.21 -10.34
C MET A 244 -6.21 4.66 -11.72
N LYS A 245 -5.71 5.23 -12.83
CA LYS A 245 -5.82 4.62 -14.17
C LYS A 245 -5.16 3.24 -14.21
N GLY A 246 -4.00 3.09 -13.57
CA GLY A 246 -3.34 1.79 -13.44
C GLY A 246 -4.18 0.77 -12.65
N TRP A 247 -4.84 1.21 -11.58
CA TRP A 247 -5.78 0.37 -10.83
C TRP A 247 -7.02 -0.01 -11.63
N ASP A 248 -7.59 0.92 -12.42
CA ASP A 248 -8.71 0.63 -13.32
C ASP A 248 -8.31 -0.42 -14.36
N TYR A 249 -7.18 -0.22 -15.01
CA TYR A 249 -6.63 -1.17 -15.98
C TYR A 249 -6.38 -2.55 -15.36
N ALA A 250 -5.76 -2.61 -14.18
CA ALA A 250 -5.48 -3.86 -13.50
C ALA A 250 -6.75 -4.65 -13.14
N ARG A 251 -7.85 -3.95 -12.81
CA ARG A 251 -9.15 -4.60 -12.58
C ARG A 251 -9.75 -5.18 -13.86
N GLU A 252 -9.59 -4.50 -14.98
CA GLU A 252 -10.13 -4.93 -16.28
C GLU A 252 -9.28 -6.01 -16.94
N HIS A 253 -7.96 -6.04 -16.64
CA HIS A 253 -6.96 -6.93 -17.24
C HIS A 253 -6.13 -7.66 -16.16
N PRO A 254 -6.75 -8.49 -15.30
CA PRO A 254 -6.07 -9.05 -14.13
C PRO A 254 -4.92 -10.01 -14.46
N GLU A 255 -4.99 -10.73 -15.58
CA GLU A 255 -3.92 -11.63 -16.01
C GLU A 255 -2.70 -10.84 -16.46
N GLU A 256 -2.88 -9.84 -17.32
CA GLU A 256 -1.79 -8.97 -17.76
C GLU A 256 -1.19 -8.15 -16.60
N ALA A 257 -2.02 -7.69 -15.67
CA ALA A 257 -1.54 -7.01 -14.46
C ALA A 257 -0.66 -7.92 -13.59
N ALA A 258 -1.00 -9.21 -13.49
CA ALA A 258 -0.18 -10.20 -12.81
C ALA A 258 1.16 -10.44 -13.54
N GLU A 259 1.17 -10.50 -14.88
CA GLU A 259 2.40 -10.61 -15.68
C GLU A 259 3.32 -9.41 -15.46
N ILE A 260 2.79 -8.18 -15.53
CA ILE A 260 3.54 -6.94 -15.27
C ILE A 260 4.17 -6.96 -13.86
N VAL A 261 3.44 -7.43 -12.87
CA VAL A 261 3.98 -7.57 -11.50
C VAL A 261 5.12 -8.56 -11.45
N LEU A 262 5.00 -9.72 -12.13
CA LEU A 262 6.05 -10.74 -12.18
C LEU A 262 7.33 -10.24 -12.84
N GLU A 263 7.22 -9.46 -13.91
CA GLU A 263 8.38 -8.84 -14.59
C GLU A 263 9.14 -7.87 -13.67
N ASN A 264 8.45 -7.29 -12.67
CA ASN A 264 9.04 -6.40 -11.67
C ASN A 264 9.46 -7.11 -10.38
N ASP A 265 9.21 -8.43 -10.21
CA ASP A 265 9.65 -9.19 -9.04
C ASP A 265 11.11 -9.61 -9.14
N ALA A 266 12.00 -8.81 -8.56
CA ALA A 266 13.43 -9.11 -8.50
C ALA A 266 13.78 -10.30 -7.58
N THR A 267 12.82 -10.77 -6.76
CA THR A 267 13.06 -11.87 -5.79
C THR A 267 12.87 -13.25 -6.41
N GLY A 268 12.07 -13.36 -7.47
CA GLY A 268 11.67 -14.63 -8.08
C GLY A 268 10.79 -15.49 -7.16
N ALA A 269 10.24 -14.89 -6.09
CA ALA A 269 9.41 -15.60 -5.12
C ALA A 269 7.95 -15.75 -5.58
N GLN A 270 7.52 -14.95 -6.55
CA GLN A 270 6.15 -14.93 -7.03
C GLN A 270 5.93 -15.94 -8.17
N THR A 271 4.72 -16.46 -8.28
CA THR A 271 4.32 -17.34 -9.39
C THR A 271 3.10 -16.76 -10.10
N GLU A 272 3.00 -16.95 -11.42
CA GLU A 272 1.88 -16.47 -12.23
C GLU A 272 0.52 -16.91 -11.65
N LYS A 273 0.34 -18.21 -11.39
CA LYS A 273 -0.88 -18.76 -10.80
C LYS A 273 -1.29 -18.04 -9.53
N HIS A 274 -0.33 -17.74 -8.65
CA HIS A 274 -0.60 -17.07 -7.38
C HIS A 274 -0.93 -15.60 -7.59
N GLN A 275 -0.21 -14.90 -8.48
CA GLN A 275 -0.44 -13.49 -8.75
C GLN A 275 -1.77 -13.22 -9.47
N VAL A 276 -2.18 -14.07 -10.41
CA VAL A 276 -3.52 -13.99 -11.05
C VAL A 276 -4.63 -14.17 -10.00
N ARG A 277 -4.48 -15.17 -9.11
CA ARG A 277 -5.41 -15.36 -8.00
C ARG A 277 -5.45 -14.16 -7.08
N MET A 278 -4.29 -13.60 -6.74
CA MET A 278 -4.15 -12.41 -5.91
C MET A 278 -4.88 -11.22 -6.55
N MET A 279 -4.72 -10.99 -7.85
CA MET A 279 -5.46 -9.93 -8.57
C MET A 279 -6.97 -10.07 -8.40
N GLY A 280 -7.50 -11.30 -8.50
CA GLY A 280 -8.93 -11.56 -8.31
C GLY A 280 -9.44 -11.14 -6.92
N GLU A 281 -8.64 -11.33 -5.87
CA GLU A 281 -8.98 -10.91 -4.50
C GLU A 281 -8.77 -9.40 -4.30
N ILE A 282 -7.68 -8.84 -4.81
CA ILE A 282 -7.39 -7.40 -4.76
C ILE A 282 -8.49 -6.59 -5.45
N ASN A 283 -9.01 -7.09 -6.56
CA ASN A 283 -10.11 -6.45 -7.28
C ASN A 283 -11.36 -6.30 -6.41
N LYS A 284 -11.61 -7.22 -5.46
CA LYS A 284 -12.72 -7.09 -4.49
C LYS A 284 -12.47 -5.98 -3.49
N LEU A 285 -11.22 -5.80 -3.03
CA LEU A 285 -10.85 -4.80 -2.03
C LEU A 285 -10.78 -3.37 -2.62
N THR A 286 -10.51 -3.26 -3.92
CA THR A 286 -10.42 -1.98 -4.65
C THR A 286 -11.67 -1.66 -5.48
N ALA A 287 -12.70 -2.51 -5.44
CA ALA A 287 -13.91 -2.34 -6.23
C ALA A 287 -14.59 -0.99 -5.97
N GLY A 288 -14.90 -0.27 -7.03
CA GLY A 288 -15.58 1.04 -6.96
C GLY A 288 -14.74 2.15 -6.33
N SER A 289 -13.43 1.95 -6.19
CA SER A 289 -12.54 3.00 -5.68
C SER A 289 -12.35 4.10 -6.71
N ASP A 290 -12.57 5.34 -6.28
CA ASP A 290 -12.23 6.57 -6.99
C ASP A 290 -10.95 7.24 -6.43
N GLY A 291 -10.25 6.54 -5.54
CA GLY A 291 -9.09 7.05 -4.81
C GLY A 291 -9.43 7.96 -3.63
N LYS A 292 -10.68 8.32 -3.39
CA LYS A 292 -11.05 9.15 -2.24
C LYS A 292 -11.21 8.32 -0.98
N LEU A 293 -10.66 8.82 0.11
CA LEU A 293 -10.91 8.29 1.44
C LEU A 293 -12.36 8.57 1.86
N ASP A 294 -13.08 7.52 2.28
CA ASP A 294 -14.40 7.70 2.91
C ASP A 294 -14.21 8.14 4.38
N PRO A 295 -14.77 9.29 4.79
CA PRO A 295 -14.68 9.76 6.17
C PRO A 295 -15.30 8.79 7.20
N ALA A 296 -16.27 7.96 6.81
CA ALA A 296 -16.86 6.96 7.70
C ALA A 296 -15.88 5.82 7.98
N ASP A 297 -15.16 5.35 6.94
CA ASP A 297 -14.14 4.31 7.06
C ASP A 297 -12.91 4.80 7.86
N TYR A 298 -12.52 6.07 7.65
CA TYR A 298 -11.53 6.73 8.49
C TYR A 298 -11.96 6.73 9.96
N LYS A 299 -13.19 7.18 10.24
CA LYS A 299 -13.73 7.23 11.61
C LYS A 299 -13.78 5.83 12.25
N ARG A 300 -14.18 4.81 11.49
CA ARG A 300 -14.19 3.41 11.95
C ARG A 300 -12.77 2.97 12.34
N THR A 301 -11.77 3.20 11.46
CA THR A 301 -10.37 2.88 11.74
C THR A 301 -9.88 3.58 13.01
N VAL A 302 -10.07 4.89 13.13
CA VAL A 302 -9.69 5.65 14.33
C VAL A 302 -10.35 5.09 15.58
N SER A 303 -11.66 4.74 15.52
CA SER A 303 -12.37 4.17 16.66
C SER A 303 -11.79 2.81 17.09
N THR A 304 -11.39 1.97 16.12
CA THR A 304 -10.73 0.69 16.39
C THR A 304 -9.41 0.90 17.12
N LEU A 305 -8.60 1.86 16.68
CA LEU A 305 -7.27 2.12 17.26
C LEU A 305 -7.33 2.77 18.65
N LEU A 306 -8.33 3.61 18.91
CA LEU A 306 -8.59 4.21 20.23
C LEU A 306 -9.23 3.22 21.19
N GLY A 307 -9.92 2.19 20.68
CA GLY A 307 -10.71 1.24 21.47
C GLY A 307 -9.91 0.18 22.21
N GLY A 308 -8.58 0.28 22.24
CA GLY A 308 -7.66 -0.70 22.77
C GLY A 308 -7.58 -0.78 24.32
N GLY A 309 -8.65 -0.59 25.06
CA GLY A 309 -8.66 -0.78 26.51
C GLY A 309 -7.57 0.04 27.24
N SER A 310 -6.69 -0.66 27.98
CA SER A 310 -5.58 -0.03 28.72
C SER A 310 -4.35 0.27 27.85
N ASP A 311 -4.27 -0.29 26.65
CA ASP A 311 -3.11 -0.15 25.75
C ASP A 311 -3.55 0.08 24.31
N PRO A 312 -4.16 1.24 24.00
CA PRO A 312 -4.62 1.56 22.66
C PRO A 312 -3.44 1.85 21.72
N VAL A 313 -3.61 1.58 20.43
CA VAL A 313 -2.58 1.87 19.40
C VAL A 313 -2.33 3.37 19.24
N ILE A 314 -3.39 4.19 19.38
CA ILE A 314 -3.30 5.64 19.47
C ILE A 314 -4.06 6.11 20.72
N THR A 315 -3.56 7.17 21.37
CA THR A 315 -4.11 7.68 22.63
C THR A 315 -5.04 8.87 22.45
N LYS A 316 -4.99 9.51 21.29
CA LYS A 316 -5.81 10.68 20.96
C LYS A 316 -6.32 10.62 19.53
N LYS A 317 -7.44 11.31 19.27
CA LYS A 317 -7.97 11.43 17.92
C LYS A 317 -6.97 12.19 17.02
N PRO A 318 -6.54 11.61 15.88
CA PRO A 318 -5.63 12.30 14.98
C PRO A 318 -6.30 13.49 14.29
N GLU A 319 -5.58 14.63 14.23
CA GLU A 319 -5.99 15.82 13.50
C GLU A 319 -5.17 15.96 12.22
N GLY A 320 -5.78 16.42 11.12
CA GLY A 320 -5.10 16.66 9.84
C GLY A 320 -4.50 15.40 9.19
N ALA A 321 -4.94 14.20 9.57
CA ALA A 321 -4.34 12.95 9.13
C ALA A 321 -4.77 12.51 7.72
N TRP A 322 -5.66 13.23 7.08
CA TRP A 322 -6.08 13.01 5.70
C TRP A 322 -6.60 14.28 5.05
N THR A 323 -6.58 14.31 3.70
CA THR A 323 -7.14 15.40 2.90
C THR A 323 -7.60 14.89 1.54
N HIS A 324 -8.63 15.51 0.98
CA HIS A 324 -9.02 15.33 -0.43
C HIS A 324 -8.34 16.33 -1.38
N ALA A 325 -7.57 17.29 -0.85
CA ALA A 325 -6.99 18.37 -1.66
C ALA A 325 -6.20 17.89 -2.89
N VAL A 326 -5.51 16.73 -2.79
CA VAL A 326 -4.77 16.13 -3.90
C VAL A 326 -5.72 15.51 -4.93
N VAL A 327 -6.71 14.73 -4.49
CA VAL A 327 -7.68 14.08 -5.40
C VAL A 327 -8.60 15.14 -6.05
N ASP A 328 -8.99 16.18 -5.31
CA ASP A 328 -9.81 17.27 -5.83
C ASP A 328 -9.05 18.18 -6.80
N ALA A 329 -7.72 18.16 -6.81
CA ALA A 329 -6.87 18.87 -7.75
C ALA A 329 -6.65 18.11 -9.08
N ILE A 330 -7.12 16.87 -9.21
CA ILE A 330 -7.05 16.09 -10.46
C ILE A 330 -7.93 16.81 -11.53
N LYS A 331 -7.30 17.07 -12.69
CA LYS A 331 -7.92 17.81 -13.82
C LYS A 331 -8.46 16.86 -14.87
#